data_359bb01f9c5fef042187de7bb74b845d
#
_entry.id   359bb01f9c5fef042187de7bb74b845d
#
_cell.length_a   1.000
_cell.length_b   1.000
_cell.length_c   1.000
_cell.angle_alpha   90.00
_cell.angle_beta   90.00
_cell.angle_gamma   90.00
#
_symmetry.space_group_name_H-M   'P 1'
#
loop_
_entity.id
_entity.type
_entity.pdbx_description
1 polymer ?
#
loop_
_entity_poly.entity_id
_entity_poly.type
_entity_poly.pdbx_seq_one_letter_code
_entity_poly.pdbx_strand_id
1 'polypeptide(L)'
;ETCPSYYRDASAEASIDDTADFLHAVSAMPGNNGQVMPVITPRFIPTCSDAALRGLGDLAAETGAHVQTHCSEDDWEHAHVQRRCGMSDTAALQDFGLLTDKTILAHSTFIDDDDMAMIAAAGSGVAHCPLSNVFFSNAVFPLRRALEKGLHVGLGTDISGGPAASLMDTARMTAIASRMLEEGVDASLRAGARGVPSSRVDFRTAFW
;
A
#
# COMPACT_ATOMS: atom_id res chain seq x y z
N GLU A 1 6.11 9.41 17.68
CA GLU A 1 5.87 10.86 17.45
C GLU A 1 4.69 11.11 16.50
N THR A 2 4.40 10.20 15.59
CA THR A 2 3.36 10.36 14.56
C THR A 2 2.00 9.79 14.94
N CYS A 3 1.87 9.14 16.11
CA CYS A 3 0.65 8.52 16.56
C CYS A 3 0.18 9.09 17.90
N PRO A 4 -1.07 9.57 18.02
CA PRO A 4 -1.63 10.01 19.30
C PRO A 4 -1.57 8.90 20.34
N SER A 5 -1.35 9.26 21.61
CA SER A 5 -1.13 8.30 22.71
C SER A 5 -2.29 7.32 22.91
N TYR A 6 -3.52 7.72 22.57
CA TYR A 6 -4.71 6.86 22.67
C TYR A 6 -4.85 5.82 21.54
N TYR A 7 -3.96 5.86 20.54
CA TYR A 7 -3.84 4.83 19.49
C TYR A 7 -2.60 3.97 19.65
N ARG A 8 -1.82 4.16 20.70
CA ARG A 8 -0.60 3.38 20.91
C ARG A 8 -0.90 2.16 21.75
N ASP A 9 -0.41 1.04 21.29
CA ASP A 9 -0.31 -0.15 22.12
C ASP A 9 0.71 0.06 23.23
N ALA A 10 0.57 -0.68 24.33
CA ALA A 10 1.44 -0.55 25.50
C ALA A 10 2.90 -0.93 25.18
N SER A 11 3.09 -1.91 24.30
CA SER A 11 4.40 -2.37 23.82
C SER A 11 4.27 -3.08 22.46
N ALA A 12 5.40 -3.41 21.84
CA ALA A 12 5.42 -4.22 20.62
C ALA A 12 4.86 -5.63 20.88
N GLU A 13 5.21 -6.23 22.02
CA GLU A 13 4.73 -7.55 22.44
C GLU A 13 3.21 -7.55 22.57
N ALA A 14 2.64 -6.54 23.26
CA ALA A 14 1.20 -6.42 23.41
C ALA A 14 0.49 -6.34 22.04
N SER A 15 1.01 -5.55 21.10
CA SER A 15 0.45 -5.43 19.74
C SER A 15 0.51 -6.75 18.97
N ILE A 16 1.58 -7.52 19.12
CA ILE A 16 1.74 -8.83 18.48
C ILE A 16 0.77 -9.85 19.10
N ASP A 17 0.70 -9.90 20.44
CA ASP A 17 -0.19 -10.81 21.15
C ASP A 17 -1.67 -10.53 20.83
N ASP A 18 -2.09 -9.25 20.87
CA ASP A 18 -3.45 -8.84 20.53
C ASP A 18 -3.79 -9.19 19.06
N THR A 19 -2.80 -9.06 18.14
CA THR A 19 -2.97 -9.48 16.75
C THR A 19 -3.13 -10.99 16.63
N ALA A 20 -2.33 -11.78 17.34
CA ALA A 20 -2.43 -13.24 17.35
C ALA A 20 -3.79 -13.71 17.92
N ASP A 21 -4.23 -13.11 19.02
CA ASP A 21 -5.55 -13.37 19.61
C ASP A 21 -6.69 -13.03 18.65
N PHE A 22 -6.57 -11.90 17.93
CA PHE A 22 -7.54 -11.51 16.91
C PHE A 22 -7.59 -12.54 15.75
N LEU A 23 -6.44 -12.97 15.23
CA LEU A 23 -6.37 -14.00 14.18
C LEU A 23 -7.06 -15.28 14.63
N HIS A 24 -6.79 -15.71 15.86
CA HIS A 24 -7.41 -16.91 16.45
C HIS A 24 -8.91 -16.75 16.62
N ALA A 25 -9.36 -15.64 17.21
CA ALA A 25 -10.77 -15.38 17.49
C ALA A 25 -11.62 -15.37 16.20
N VAL A 26 -11.14 -14.70 15.14
CA VAL A 26 -11.88 -14.67 13.86
C VAL A 26 -11.90 -16.05 13.21
N SER A 27 -10.78 -16.77 13.23
CA SER A 27 -10.69 -18.12 12.65
C SER A 27 -11.60 -19.12 13.38
N ALA A 28 -11.73 -18.99 14.70
CA ALA A 28 -12.57 -19.83 15.56
C ALA A 28 -14.05 -19.39 15.63
N MET A 29 -14.43 -18.29 14.97
CA MET A 29 -15.78 -17.73 15.04
C MET A 29 -16.82 -18.72 14.52
N PRO A 30 -17.85 -19.08 15.32
CA PRO A 30 -18.91 -19.98 14.89
C PRO A 30 -19.61 -19.50 13.61
N GLY A 31 -19.70 -20.37 12.61
CA GLY A 31 -20.35 -20.06 11.33
C GLY A 31 -19.48 -19.30 10.34
N ASN A 32 -18.24 -18.97 10.66
CA ASN A 32 -17.35 -18.29 9.74
C ASN A 32 -17.09 -19.13 8.47
N ASN A 33 -16.81 -20.42 8.58
CA ASN A 33 -16.56 -21.32 7.45
C ASN A 33 -15.59 -20.74 6.38
N GLY A 34 -14.62 -19.91 6.80
CA GLY A 34 -13.68 -19.26 5.90
C GLY A 34 -14.22 -18.07 5.09
N GLN A 35 -15.42 -17.56 5.44
CA GLN A 35 -16.01 -16.40 4.75
C GLN A 35 -15.34 -15.07 5.16
N VAL A 36 -14.81 -15.01 6.38
CA VAL A 36 -14.07 -13.86 6.89
C VAL A 36 -12.66 -14.32 7.26
N MET A 37 -11.67 -13.70 6.68
CA MET A 37 -10.26 -13.97 6.98
C MET A 37 -9.67 -12.77 7.71
N PRO A 38 -8.99 -12.98 8.84
CA PRO A 38 -8.30 -11.91 9.54
C PRO A 38 -7.01 -11.55 8.79
N VAL A 39 -6.60 -10.29 8.90
CA VAL A 39 -5.43 -9.74 8.21
C VAL A 39 -4.53 -9.04 9.22
N ILE A 40 -3.23 -9.32 9.19
CA ILE A 40 -2.22 -8.61 9.97
C ILE A 40 -2.06 -7.22 9.36
N THR A 41 -2.26 -6.18 10.19
CA THR A 41 -2.35 -4.81 9.67
C THR A 41 -1.44 -3.85 10.44
N PRO A 42 -0.10 -3.90 10.29
CA PRO A 42 0.72 -2.76 10.68
C PRO A 42 0.29 -1.56 9.85
N ARG A 43 0.00 -0.44 10.50
CA ARG A 43 -0.53 0.72 9.77
C ARG A 43 0.41 1.15 8.65
N PHE A 44 1.66 1.47 8.99
CA PHE A 44 2.78 1.74 8.08
C PHE A 44 4.08 1.82 8.90
N ILE A 45 5.23 1.72 8.25
CA ILE A 45 6.54 1.68 8.91
C ILE A 45 6.75 2.82 9.92
N PRO A 46 6.43 4.10 9.62
CA PRO A 46 6.71 5.21 10.55
C PRO A 46 6.01 5.13 11.92
N THR A 47 4.86 4.46 12.02
CA THR A 47 4.12 4.35 13.30
C THR A 47 4.40 3.08 14.09
N CYS A 48 5.16 2.15 13.53
CA CYS A 48 5.48 0.88 14.17
C CYS A 48 6.95 0.83 14.58
N SER A 49 7.25 0.22 15.70
CA SER A 49 8.65 -0.06 16.07
C SER A 49 9.20 -1.23 15.24
N ASP A 50 10.54 -1.33 15.13
CA ASP A 50 11.18 -2.45 14.44
C ASP A 50 10.81 -3.79 15.09
N ALA A 51 10.68 -3.82 16.42
CA ALA A 51 10.27 -5.01 17.15
C ALA A 51 8.82 -5.43 16.77
N ALA A 52 7.89 -4.47 16.67
CA ALA A 52 6.52 -4.76 16.23
C ALA A 52 6.47 -5.25 14.77
N LEU A 53 7.20 -4.58 13.86
CA LEU A 53 7.23 -4.99 12.45
C LEU A 53 7.80 -6.39 12.26
N ARG A 54 8.94 -6.71 12.92
CA ARG A 54 9.54 -8.05 12.88
C ARG A 54 8.63 -9.11 13.50
N GLY A 55 8.07 -8.85 14.67
CA GLY A 55 7.16 -9.81 15.31
C GLY A 55 5.88 -10.05 14.52
N LEU A 56 5.33 -9.04 13.84
CA LEU A 56 4.19 -9.22 12.93
C LEU A 56 4.60 -9.99 11.66
N GLY A 57 5.82 -9.81 11.16
CA GLY A 57 6.36 -10.61 10.07
C GLY A 57 6.53 -12.08 10.46
N ASP A 58 7.08 -12.35 11.65
CA ASP A 58 7.20 -13.70 12.20
C ASP A 58 5.82 -14.35 12.38
N LEU A 59 4.84 -13.60 12.90
CA LEU A 59 3.45 -14.05 13.04
C LEU A 59 2.80 -14.37 11.67
N ALA A 60 3.09 -13.57 10.65
CA ALA A 60 2.63 -13.83 9.29
C ALA A 60 3.22 -15.13 8.73
N ALA A 61 4.51 -15.37 8.96
CA ALA A 61 5.19 -16.59 8.54
C ALA A 61 4.65 -17.84 9.28
N GLU A 62 4.39 -17.73 10.58
CA GLU A 62 3.85 -18.82 11.41
C GLU A 62 2.42 -19.20 11.03
N THR A 63 1.57 -18.19 10.85
CA THR A 63 0.12 -18.41 10.65
C THR A 63 -0.28 -18.53 9.19
N GLY A 64 0.55 -18.05 8.27
CA GLY A 64 0.21 -17.89 6.87
C GLY A 64 -0.92 -16.88 6.63
N ALA A 65 -1.17 -15.97 7.58
CA ALA A 65 -2.20 -14.94 7.47
C ALA A 65 -1.86 -13.91 6.39
N HIS A 66 -2.87 -13.23 5.88
CA HIS A 66 -2.69 -12.11 4.98
C HIS A 66 -2.11 -10.91 5.72
N VAL A 67 -1.41 -10.07 4.99
CA VAL A 67 -0.83 -8.80 5.48
C VAL A 67 -1.39 -7.65 4.64
N GLN A 68 -1.68 -6.52 5.27
CA GLN A 68 -1.92 -5.25 4.57
C GLN A 68 -1.23 -4.11 5.30
N THR A 69 -0.73 -3.15 4.55
CA THR A 69 -0.06 -1.96 5.11
C THR A 69 -0.06 -0.83 4.08
N HIS A 70 0.11 0.43 4.53
CA HIS A 70 0.46 1.53 3.63
C HIS A 70 1.92 1.40 3.25
N CYS A 71 2.26 1.79 2.04
CA CYS A 71 3.61 1.71 1.51
C CYS A 71 3.86 2.86 0.54
N SER A 72 4.89 3.65 0.79
CA SER A 72 5.31 4.74 -0.11
C SER A 72 4.14 5.65 -0.53
N GLU A 73 3.29 6.07 0.42
CA GLU A 73 2.10 6.85 0.11
C GLU A 73 2.47 8.27 -0.29
N ASP A 74 3.35 8.91 0.50
CA ASP A 74 3.76 10.29 0.32
C ASP A 74 5.28 10.50 0.47
N ASP A 75 5.75 11.69 0.09
CA ASP A 75 7.15 12.09 0.17
C ASP A 75 7.71 11.99 1.59
N TRP A 76 6.88 12.31 2.60
CA TRP A 76 7.30 12.29 4.00
C TRP A 76 7.55 10.86 4.47
N GLU A 77 6.62 9.94 4.22
CA GLU A 77 6.78 8.52 4.56
C GLU A 77 8.03 7.95 3.89
N HIS A 78 8.12 8.10 2.57
CA HIS A 78 9.24 7.58 1.78
C HIS A 78 10.58 8.10 2.30
N ALA A 79 10.71 9.43 2.54
CA ALA A 79 11.93 10.01 3.08
C ALA A 79 12.20 9.58 4.54
N HIS A 80 11.14 9.34 5.34
CA HIS A 80 11.29 8.86 6.71
C HIS A 80 11.87 7.44 6.73
N VAL A 81 11.33 6.53 5.93
CA VAL A 81 11.81 5.15 5.85
C VAL A 81 13.23 5.08 5.32
N GLN A 82 13.56 5.85 4.29
CA GLN A 82 14.93 5.97 3.81
C GLN A 82 15.92 6.40 4.90
N ARG A 83 15.56 7.40 5.72
CA ARG A 83 16.43 7.83 6.84
C ARG A 83 16.54 6.81 7.95
N ARG A 84 15.43 6.11 8.28
CA ARG A 84 15.37 5.14 9.38
C ARG A 84 15.99 3.80 9.01
N CYS A 85 15.69 3.27 7.84
CA CYS A 85 16.04 1.92 7.41
C CYS A 85 17.18 1.89 6.38
N GLY A 86 17.52 3.03 5.75
CA GLY A 86 18.55 3.09 4.71
C GLY A 86 18.12 2.45 3.37
N MET A 87 16.82 2.18 3.19
CA MET A 87 16.29 1.48 2.03
C MET A 87 14.86 1.98 1.71
N SER A 88 14.28 1.54 0.59
CA SER A 88 12.89 1.85 0.23
C SER A 88 11.89 1.21 1.19
N ASP A 89 10.65 1.69 1.18
CA ASP A 89 9.55 1.14 1.98
C ASP A 89 9.33 -0.35 1.65
N THR A 90 9.32 -0.69 0.38
CA THR A 90 9.17 -2.07 -0.10
C THR A 90 10.30 -2.98 0.40
N ALA A 91 11.55 -2.52 0.29
CA ALA A 91 12.70 -3.27 0.75
C ALA A 91 12.69 -3.43 2.29
N ALA A 92 12.27 -2.41 3.02
CA ALA A 92 12.13 -2.47 4.47
C ALA A 92 11.02 -3.45 4.89
N LEU A 93 9.87 -3.44 4.20
CA LEU A 93 8.81 -4.44 4.46
C LEU A 93 9.28 -5.86 4.17
N GLN A 94 10.10 -6.07 3.14
CA GLN A 94 10.73 -7.36 2.87
C GLN A 94 11.69 -7.77 4.01
N ASP A 95 12.54 -6.86 4.50
CA ASP A 95 13.46 -7.13 5.61
C ASP A 95 12.73 -7.46 6.92
N PHE A 96 11.55 -6.86 7.14
CA PHE A 96 10.69 -7.17 8.28
C PHE A 96 9.86 -8.46 8.12
N GLY A 97 9.93 -9.15 6.98
CA GLY A 97 9.15 -10.36 6.71
C GLY A 97 7.67 -10.11 6.37
N LEU A 98 7.33 -8.86 6.03
CA LEU A 98 5.95 -8.43 5.75
C LEU A 98 5.61 -8.39 4.25
N LEU A 99 6.55 -8.62 3.35
CA LEU A 99 6.33 -8.69 1.90
C LEU A 99 6.25 -10.16 1.46
N THR A 100 5.02 -10.67 1.31
CA THR A 100 4.73 -12.08 0.99
C THR A 100 3.74 -12.18 -0.19
N ASP A 101 3.45 -13.37 -0.67
CA ASP A 101 2.42 -13.63 -1.68
C ASP A 101 0.98 -13.35 -1.19
N LYS A 102 0.82 -13.03 0.10
CA LYS A 102 -0.46 -12.67 0.74
C LYS A 102 -0.49 -11.22 1.22
N THR A 103 0.43 -10.39 0.73
CA THR A 103 0.52 -8.99 1.16
C THR A 103 -0.14 -8.06 0.17
N ILE A 104 -0.92 -7.10 0.69
CA ILE A 104 -1.46 -5.96 -0.07
C ILE A 104 -0.80 -4.68 0.43
N LEU A 105 -0.20 -3.95 -0.50
CA LEU A 105 0.43 -2.66 -0.28
C LEU A 105 -0.51 -1.55 -0.73
N ALA A 106 -0.97 -0.71 0.19
CA ALA A 106 -1.80 0.43 -0.18
C ALA A 106 -0.94 1.58 -0.74
N HIS A 107 -1.48 2.30 -1.71
CA HIS A 107 -0.91 3.45 -2.41
C HIS A 107 0.30 3.12 -3.31
N SER A 108 1.44 2.79 -2.74
CA SER A 108 2.70 2.47 -3.45
C SER A 108 3.10 3.54 -4.48
N THR A 109 2.89 4.81 -4.15
CA THR A 109 2.94 5.94 -5.08
C THR A 109 4.37 6.24 -5.54
N PHE A 110 5.36 6.01 -4.65
CA PHE A 110 6.78 6.32 -4.86
C PHE A 110 7.66 5.10 -5.13
N ILE A 111 7.10 3.98 -5.57
CA ILE A 111 7.87 2.79 -5.91
C ILE A 111 8.63 2.97 -7.22
N ASP A 112 9.86 2.47 -7.27
CA ASP A 112 10.71 2.43 -8.45
C ASP A 112 10.72 1.04 -9.14
N ASP A 113 11.64 0.81 -10.07
CA ASP A 113 11.74 -0.45 -10.80
C ASP A 113 12.22 -1.61 -9.94
N ASP A 114 13.08 -1.35 -8.97
CA ASP A 114 13.59 -2.37 -8.06
C ASP A 114 12.49 -2.76 -7.07
N ASP A 115 11.73 -1.79 -6.55
CA ASP A 115 10.56 -2.03 -5.73
C ASP A 115 9.50 -2.87 -6.47
N MET A 116 9.20 -2.51 -7.72
CA MET A 116 8.26 -3.26 -8.56
C MET A 116 8.74 -4.69 -8.78
N ALA A 117 10.03 -4.90 -9.00
CA ALA A 117 10.60 -6.24 -9.15
C ALA A 117 10.49 -7.07 -7.86
N MET A 118 10.70 -6.45 -6.69
CA MET A 118 10.51 -7.12 -5.39
C MET A 118 9.05 -7.49 -5.15
N ILE A 119 8.11 -6.58 -5.40
CA ILE A 119 6.66 -6.82 -5.25
C ILE A 119 6.22 -7.97 -6.16
N ALA A 120 6.63 -7.94 -7.44
CA ALA A 120 6.30 -9.00 -8.39
C ALA A 120 6.91 -10.35 -8.00
N ALA A 121 8.17 -10.37 -7.56
CA ALA A 121 8.85 -11.59 -7.12
C ALA A 121 8.22 -12.19 -5.86
N ALA A 122 7.73 -11.37 -4.94
CA ALA A 122 7.01 -11.80 -3.75
C ALA A 122 5.59 -12.30 -4.07
N GLY A 123 5.01 -11.93 -5.20
CA GLY A 123 3.61 -12.21 -5.54
C GLY A 123 2.62 -11.31 -4.79
N SER A 124 3.10 -10.23 -4.19
CA SER A 124 2.29 -9.25 -3.46
C SER A 124 1.41 -8.43 -4.41
N GLY A 125 0.33 -7.86 -3.87
CA GLY A 125 -0.57 -6.97 -4.59
C GLY A 125 -0.48 -5.52 -4.15
N VAL A 126 -0.91 -4.61 -5.01
CA VAL A 126 -1.03 -3.17 -4.72
C VAL A 126 -2.50 -2.76 -4.73
N ALA A 127 -2.94 -2.03 -3.71
CA ALA A 127 -4.23 -1.34 -3.69
C ALA A 127 -4.03 0.09 -4.20
N HIS A 128 -4.39 0.34 -5.45
CA HIS A 128 -4.30 1.66 -6.08
C HIS A 128 -5.43 2.57 -5.64
N CYS A 129 -5.12 3.66 -4.95
CA CYS A 129 -6.05 4.59 -4.33
C CYS A 129 -5.99 6.00 -4.96
N PRO A 130 -6.28 6.18 -6.25
CA PRO A 130 -6.01 7.43 -6.97
C PRO A 130 -6.79 8.63 -6.44
N LEU A 131 -8.00 8.43 -5.91
CA LEU A 131 -8.79 9.52 -5.32
C LEU A 131 -8.13 10.08 -4.06
N SER A 132 -7.70 9.20 -3.16
CA SER A 132 -6.97 9.56 -1.95
C SER A 132 -5.63 10.23 -2.28
N ASN A 133 -4.83 9.60 -3.15
CA ASN A 133 -3.52 10.13 -3.54
C ASN A 133 -3.62 11.58 -4.05
N VAL A 134 -4.60 11.88 -4.92
CA VAL A 134 -4.79 13.23 -5.44
C VAL A 134 -5.37 14.17 -4.37
N PHE A 135 -6.29 13.69 -3.53
CA PHE A 135 -6.91 14.50 -2.47
C PHE A 135 -5.88 14.98 -1.43
N PHE A 136 -4.93 14.13 -1.07
CA PHE A 136 -3.85 14.48 -0.15
C PHE A 136 -2.62 15.12 -0.82
N SER A 137 -2.71 15.43 -2.12
CA SER A 137 -1.61 16.02 -2.90
C SER A 137 -0.36 15.14 -2.98
N ASN A 138 -0.56 13.81 -2.87
CA ASN A 138 0.48 12.82 -3.12
C ASN A 138 0.75 12.70 -4.63
N ALA A 139 1.77 11.94 -5.01
CA ALA A 139 2.05 11.68 -6.41
C ALA A 139 1.02 10.71 -7.04
N VAL A 140 1.14 10.49 -8.35
CA VAL A 140 0.30 9.53 -9.07
C VAL A 140 1.04 8.20 -9.19
N PHE A 141 0.41 7.13 -8.72
CA PHE A 141 0.94 5.76 -8.86
C PHE A 141 1.17 5.41 -10.34
N PRO A 142 2.34 4.88 -10.71
CA PRO A 142 2.71 4.58 -12.10
C PRO A 142 2.05 3.28 -12.60
N LEU A 143 0.72 3.24 -12.61
CA LEU A 143 -0.10 2.05 -12.87
C LEU A 143 0.29 1.32 -14.15
N ARG A 144 0.44 2.03 -15.27
CA ARG A 144 0.80 1.41 -16.56
C ARG A 144 2.10 0.62 -16.45
N ARG A 145 3.12 1.23 -15.88
CA ARG A 145 4.43 0.63 -15.67
C ARG A 145 4.36 -0.58 -14.72
N ALA A 146 3.58 -0.47 -13.64
CA ALA A 146 3.37 -1.56 -12.70
C ALA A 146 2.71 -2.78 -13.38
N LEU A 147 1.68 -2.57 -14.19
CA LEU A 147 1.03 -3.64 -14.95
C LEU A 147 1.96 -4.28 -15.99
N GLU A 148 2.78 -3.48 -16.69
CA GLU A 148 3.78 -3.97 -17.64
C GLU A 148 4.88 -4.81 -16.98
N LYS A 149 5.17 -4.57 -15.71
CA LYS A 149 6.08 -5.37 -14.88
C LYS A 149 5.42 -6.56 -14.20
N GLY A 150 4.13 -6.77 -14.42
CA GLY A 150 3.39 -7.94 -13.94
C GLY A 150 2.91 -7.84 -12.49
N LEU A 151 2.83 -6.65 -11.91
CA LEU A 151 2.27 -6.46 -10.57
C LEU A 151 0.76 -6.78 -10.56
N HIS A 152 0.32 -7.42 -9.50
CA HIS A 152 -1.11 -7.53 -9.17
C HIS A 152 -1.58 -6.19 -8.62
N VAL A 153 -2.51 -5.54 -9.31
CA VAL A 153 -3.05 -4.24 -8.88
C VAL A 153 -4.57 -4.31 -8.81
N GLY A 154 -5.12 -3.95 -7.65
CA GLY A 154 -6.54 -3.76 -7.43
C GLY A 154 -6.86 -2.31 -7.12
N LEU A 155 -8.14 -1.92 -7.20
CA LEU A 155 -8.59 -0.58 -6.82
C LEU A 155 -8.95 -0.51 -5.33
N GLY A 156 -8.55 0.57 -4.67
CA GLY A 156 -8.93 0.93 -3.32
C GLY A 156 -9.62 2.30 -3.27
N THR A 157 -10.66 2.44 -2.48
CA THR A 157 -11.34 3.72 -2.27
C THR A 157 -10.64 4.57 -1.24
N ASP A 158 -9.98 3.91 -0.29
CA ASP A 158 -9.43 4.55 0.91
C ASP A 158 -10.49 5.43 1.60
N ILE A 159 -11.72 4.92 1.70
CA ILE A 159 -12.84 5.67 2.32
C ILE A 159 -12.50 6.10 3.74
N SER A 160 -12.83 7.32 4.08
CA SER A 160 -12.49 8.12 5.25
C SER A 160 -11.13 8.83 5.16
N GLY A 161 -10.14 8.32 4.42
CA GLY A 161 -9.00 9.08 3.90
C GLY A 161 -9.38 9.70 2.55
N GLY A 162 -9.76 8.86 1.58
CA GLY A 162 -10.25 9.32 0.28
C GLY A 162 -11.66 9.93 0.31
N PRO A 163 -12.00 10.77 -0.68
CA PRO A 163 -13.24 11.57 -0.70
C PRO A 163 -14.49 10.80 -1.16
N ALA A 164 -14.39 9.55 -1.60
CA ALA A 164 -15.51 8.78 -2.11
C ALA A 164 -15.41 7.28 -1.82
N ALA A 165 -16.56 6.63 -1.59
CA ALA A 165 -16.67 5.20 -1.30
C ALA A 165 -16.84 4.31 -2.54
N SER A 166 -16.99 4.91 -3.72
CA SER A 166 -17.36 4.21 -4.96
C SER A 166 -16.11 3.72 -5.72
N LEU A 167 -15.98 2.42 -5.93
CA LEU A 167 -14.96 1.85 -6.82
C LEU A 167 -15.14 2.29 -8.28
N MET A 168 -16.36 2.66 -8.71
CA MET A 168 -16.58 3.24 -10.05
C MET A 168 -15.97 4.63 -10.17
N ASP A 169 -16.03 5.43 -9.10
CA ASP A 169 -15.35 6.73 -9.06
C ASP A 169 -13.83 6.55 -9.00
N THR A 170 -13.36 5.55 -8.27
CA THR A 170 -11.94 5.16 -8.24
C THR A 170 -11.46 4.76 -9.63
N ALA A 171 -12.18 3.90 -10.36
CA ALA A 171 -11.82 3.51 -11.73
C ALA A 171 -11.79 4.70 -12.69
N ARG A 172 -12.77 5.62 -12.57
CA ARG A 172 -12.78 6.87 -13.34
C ARG A 172 -11.54 7.72 -13.04
N MET A 173 -11.23 7.87 -11.76
CA MET A 173 -10.06 8.65 -11.33
C MET A 173 -8.74 8.00 -11.76
N THR A 174 -8.66 6.68 -11.75
CA THR A 174 -7.50 5.94 -12.28
C THR A 174 -7.19 6.34 -13.72
N ALA A 175 -8.20 6.34 -14.60
CA ALA A 175 -8.01 6.75 -15.99
C ALA A 175 -7.64 8.23 -16.12
N ILE A 176 -8.21 9.11 -15.29
CA ILE A 176 -7.90 10.55 -15.27
C ILE A 176 -6.48 10.77 -14.75
N ALA A 177 -6.13 10.21 -13.61
CA ALA A 177 -4.81 10.38 -12.98
C ALA A 177 -3.68 9.88 -13.90
N SER A 178 -3.88 8.76 -14.60
CA SER A 178 -2.90 8.25 -15.57
C SER A 178 -2.65 9.22 -16.73
N ARG A 179 -3.70 9.95 -17.19
CA ARG A 179 -3.59 10.99 -18.20
C ARG A 179 -2.89 12.24 -17.66
N MET A 180 -3.20 12.61 -16.42
CA MET A 180 -2.51 13.72 -15.74
C MET A 180 -1.00 13.41 -15.58
N LEU A 181 -0.65 12.17 -15.26
CA LEU A 181 0.74 11.73 -15.20
C LEU A 181 1.41 11.79 -16.57
N GLU A 182 0.75 11.32 -17.63
CA GLU A 182 1.32 11.31 -18.98
C GLU A 182 1.50 12.71 -19.57
N GLU A 183 0.49 13.55 -19.46
CA GLU A 183 0.50 14.90 -20.07
C GLU A 183 1.14 15.95 -19.16
N GLY A 184 1.12 15.72 -17.84
CA GLY A 184 1.48 16.71 -16.83
C GLY A 184 0.47 17.86 -16.76
N VAL A 185 0.50 18.62 -15.67
CA VAL A 185 -0.46 19.71 -15.41
C VAL A 185 0.17 21.07 -15.20
N ASP A 186 1.50 21.17 -15.19
CA ASP A 186 2.20 22.44 -14.99
C ASP A 186 2.18 23.28 -16.27
N ALA A 187 1.35 24.33 -16.29
CA ALA A 187 1.19 25.22 -17.43
C ALA A 187 2.45 26.07 -17.74
N SER A 188 3.40 26.16 -16.81
CA SER A 188 4.67 26.86 -17.04
C SER A 188 5.63 26.07 -17.96
N LEU A 189 5.41 24.75 -18.09
CA LEU A 189 6.19 23.85 -18.90
C LEU A 189 5.50 23.55 -20.24
N ARG A 190 6.27 23.31 -21.29
CA ARG A 190 5.73 22.83 -22.57
C ARG A 190 5.24 21.39 -22.43
N ALA A 191 4.22 21.01 -23.20
CA ALA A 191 3.56 19.69 -23.14
C ALA A 191 4.58 18.51 -23.13
N GLY A 192 5.59 18.52 -23.99
CA GLY A 192 6.59 17.45 -24.05
C GLY A 192 7.59 17.41 -22.88
N ALA A 193 7.52 18.34 -21.92
CA ALA A 193 8.44 18.45 -20.80
C ALA A 193 7.75 18.32 -19.41
N ARG A 194 6.43 18.17 -19.37
CA ARG A 194 5.67 18.22 -18.10
C ARG A 194 5.10 16.88 -17.62
N GLY A 195 5.20 15.82 -18.38
CA GLY A 195 4.61 14.54 -18.01
C GLY A 195 5.58 13.37 -18.15
N VAL A 196 5.08 12.19 -17.81
CA VAL A 196 5.79 10.91 -17.93
C VAL A 196 5.20 10.13 -19.11
N PRO A 197 5.87 10.05 -20.25
CA PRO A 197 5.36 9.37 -21.44
C PRO A 197 4.96 7.91 -21.15
N SER A 198 3.94 7.43 -21.87
CA SER A 198 3.44 6.04 -21.77
C SER A 198 2.88 5.67 -20.40
N SER A 199 2.31 6.65 -19.68
CA SER A 199 1.66 6.40 -18.37
C SER A 199 0.16 6.15 -18.46
N ARG A 200 -0.47 6.52 -19.60
CA ARG A 200 -1.92 6.46 -19.78
C ARG A 200 -2.44 5.03 -19.79
N VAL A 201 -3.52 4.83 -19.03
CA VAL A 201 -4.39 3.65 -19.14
C VAL A 201 -5.78 4.06 -19.62
N ASP A 202 -6.49 3.15 -20.28
CA ASP A 202 -7.88 3.34 -20.64
C ASP A 202 -8.83 2.89 -19.52
N PHE A 203 -10.12 3.18 -19.69
CA PHE A 203 -11.12 2.82 -18.68
C PHE A 203 -11.28 1.30 -18.52
N ARG A 204 -11.05 0.52 -19.56
CA ARG A 204 -11.11 -0.95 -19.49
C ARG A 204 -9.99 -1.49 -18.59
N THR A 205 -8.77 -1.01 -18.81
CA THR A 205 -7.63 -1.36 -17.96
C THR A 205 -7.84 -0.93 -16.50
N ALA A 206 -8.45 0.25 -16.28
CA ALA A 206 -8.75 0.75 -14.95
C ALA A 206 -9.86 -0.02 -14.23
N PHE A 207 -10.68 -0.79 -14.95
CA PHE A 207 -11.81 -1.54 -14.40
C PHE A 207 -11.50 -3.02 -14.16
N TRP A 208 -10.53 -3.57 -14.86
CA TRP A 208 -10.06 -4.98 -14.74
C TRP A 208 -8.87 -5.09 -13.81
#